data_2bedde4d1d7f853a3e2595055f050976
#
_entry.id   2bedde4d1d7f853a3e2595055f050976
#
_cell.length_a   1.000
_cell.length_b   1.000
_cell.length_c   1.000
_cell.angle_alpha   90.00
_cell.angle_beta   90.00
_cell.angle_gamma   90.00
#
_symmetry.space_group_name_H-M   'P 1'
#
loop_
_entity.id
_entity.type
_entity.pdbx_description
1 polymer ?
#
loop_
_entity_poly.entity_id
_entity_poly.type
_entity_poly.pdbx_seq_one_letter_code
_entity_poly.pdbx_strand_id
1 'polypeptide(L)'
;MADVVYLIQDMLFSSKLRETAKQSAVSVQAAREPAAWAEAARGAKLAIVDLRLPAALAALDALAAAGAPAGVRIVGFIDHERTDVMDAARAKGCTDVMAKGQFANALPKLLASLTS
;
A
#
# COMPACT_ATOMS: atom_id res chain seq x y z
N MET A 1 -8.49 12.01 8.67
CA MET A 1 -7.45 11.30 7.89
C MET A 1 -7.79 9.83 7.81
N ALA A 2 -7.52 9.22 6.65
CA ALA A 2 -7.78 7.79 6.49
C ALA A 2 -6.73 6.95 7.20
N ASP A 3 -7.14 5.79 7.70
CA ASP A 3 -6.21 4.83 8.30
C ASP A 3 -5.32 4.19 7.23
N VAL A 4 -5.86 4.00 6.02
CA VAL A 4 -5.18 3.36 4.91
C VAL A 4 -5.27 4.24 3.66
N VAL A 5 -4.14 4.43 3.00
CA VAL A 5 -4.12 5.02 1.66
C VAL A 5 -3.63 3.96 0.68
N TYR A 6 -4.23 3.91 -0.50
CA TYR A 6 -3.83 2.93 -1.48
C TYR A 6 -3.71 3.53 -2.88
N LEU A 7 -2.72 3.05 -3.62
CA LEU A 7 -2.48 3.37 -5.01
C LEU A 7 -2.62 2.05 -5.78
N ILE A 8 -3.85 1.73 -6.17
CA ILE A 8 -4.20 0.48 -6.84
C ILE A 8 -5.10 0.82 -8.01
N GLN A 9 -4.73 0.36 -9.20
CA GLN A 9 -5.52 0.57 -10.40
C GLN A 9 -6.49 -0.59 -10.67
N ASP A 10 -6.16 -1.78 -10.20
CA ASP A 10 -6.96 -2.98 -10.40
C ASP A 10 -8.25 -2.90 -9.59
N MET A 11 -9.39 -2.95 -10.29
CA MET A 11 -10.69 -2.79 -9.64
C MET A 11 -11.06 -3.95 -8.73
N LEU A 12 -10.58 -5.16 -9.02
CA LEU A 12 -10.83 -6.30 -8.17
C LEU A 12 -10.16 -6.14 -6.81
N PHE A 13 -8.88 -5.76 -6.83
CA PHE A 13 -8.14 -5.55 -5.59
C PHE A 13 -8.65 -4.35 -4.80
N SER A 14 -8.97 -3.24 -5.47
CA SER A 14 -9.48 -2.07 -4.77
C SER A 14 -10.87 -2.33 -4.18
N SER A 15 -11.72 -3.07 -4.88
CA SER A 15 -13.03 -3.45 -4.35
C SER A 15 -12.89 -4.36 -3.14
N LYS A 16 -11.99 -5.35 -3.21
CA LYS A 16 -11.74 -6.27 -2.09
C LYS A 16 -11.19 -5.50 -0.89
N LEU A 17 -10.29 -4.57 -1.13
CA LEU A 17 -9.74 -3.74 -0.06
C LEU A 17 -10.84 -2.93 0.63
N ARG A 18 -11.67 -2.25 -0.14
CA ARG A 18 -12.77 -1.45 0.43
C ARG A 18 -13.76 -2.29 1.20
N GLU A 19 -14.12 -3.46 0.68
CA GLU A 19 -15.06 -4.37 1.35
C GLU A 19 -14.47 -4.89 2.67
N THR A 20 -13.22 -5.31 2.64
CA THR A 20 -12.54 -5.81 3.84
C THR A 20 -12.39 -4.70 4.88
N ALA A 21 -12.06 -3.49 4.44
CA ALA A 21 -11.93 -2.34 5.34
C ALA A 21 -13.26 -2.00 6.01
N LYS A 22 -14.36 -2.10 5.28
CA LYS A 22 -15.68 -1.86 5.82
C LYS A 22 -16.02 -2.84 6.93
N GLN A 23 -15.67 -4.11 6.73
CA GLN A 23 -15.87 -5.15 7.75
C GLN A 23 -15.01 -4.94 8.98
N SER A 24 -13.86 -4.32 8.83
CA SER A 24 -12.91 -4.06 9.92
C SER A 24 -13.06 -2.67 10.56
N ALA A 25 -14.02 -1.88 10.11
CA ALA A 25 -14.24 -0.50 10.55
C ALA A 25 -12.98 0.38 10.36
N VAL A 26 -12.28 0.17 9.25
CA VAL A 26 -11.07 0.90 8.88
C VAL A 26 -11.38 1.84 7.73
N SER A 27 -10.95 3.10 7.83
CA SER A 27 -11.15 4.07 6.75
C SER A 27 -10.07 3.94 5.70
N VAL A 28 -10.45 4.05 4.44
CA VAL A 28 -9.52 3.94 3.32
C VAL A 28 -9.66 5.11 2.37
N GLN A 29 -8.57 5.50 1.76
CA GLN A 29 -8.52 6.59 0.78
C GLN A 29 -7.77 6.13 -0.45
N ALA A 30 -8.39 6.27 -1.62
CA ALA A 30 -7.73 6.00 -2.89
C ALA A 30 -6.87 7.19 -3.30
N ALA A 31 -5.68 6.92 -3.81
CA ALA A 31 -4.85 7.92 -4.46
C ALA A 31 -4.63 7.48 -5.91
N ARG A 32 -4.50 8.44 -6.81
CA ARG A 32 -4.31 8.16 -8.23
C ARG A 32 -2.94 8.54 -8.74
N GLU A 33 -2.21 9.33 -7.96
CA GLU A 33 -0.90 9.81 -8.38
C GLU A 33 0.13 9.65 -7.27
N PRO A 34 1.41 9.49 -7.61
CA PRO A 34 2.47 9.27 -6.62
C PRO A 34 2.53 10.34 -5.54
N ALA A 35 2.46 11.60 -5.91
CA ALA A 35 2.56 12.69 -4.93
C ALA A 35 1.37 12.69 -3.96
N ALA A 36 0.16 12.45 -4.47
CA ALA A 36 -1.04 12.40 -3.63
C ALA A 36 -0.98 11.22 -2.67
N TRP A 37 -0.51 10.06 -3.15
CA TRP A 37 -0.35 8.89 -2.31
C TRP A 37 0.67 9.14 -1.20
N ALA A 38 1.82 9.70 -1.55
CA ALA A 38 2.88 9.99 -0.58
C ALA A 38 2.41 10.97 0.49
N GLU A 39 1.69 12.01 0.11
CA GLU A 39 1.17 12.98 1.07
C GLU A 39 0.16 12.36 2.01
N ALA A 40 -0.76 11.56 1.48
CA ALA A 40 -1.75 10.87 2.30
C ALA A 40 -1.11 9.82 3.21
N ALA A 41 -0.05 9.15 2.74
CA ALA A 41 0.65 8.13 3.52
C ALA A 41 1.27 8.69 4.79
N ARG A 42 1.64 9.96 4.80
CA ARG A 42 2.24 10.59 5.98
C ARG A 42 1.31 10.61 7.18
N GLY A 43 0.01 10.62 6.96
CA GLY A 43 -0.98 10.61 8.03
C GLY A 43 -1.70 9.28 8.20
N ALA A 44 -1.33 8.27 7.43
CA ALA A 44 -1.98 6.96 7.48
C ALA A 44 -1.20 5.99 8.38
N LYS A 45 -1.86 4.92 8.77
CA LYS A 45 -1.21 3.82 9.49
C LYS A 45 -0.64 2.79 8.53
N LEU A 46 -1.26 2.67 7.35
CA LEU A 46 -0.88 1.70 6.33
C LEU A 46 -0.97 2.37 4.96
N ALA A 47 0.09 2.23 4.18
CA ALA A 47 0.13 2.70 2.80
C ALA A 47 0.34 1.50 1.88
N ILE A 48 -0.56 1.32 0.93
CA ILE A 48 -0.54 0.19 0.01
C ILE A 48 -0.26 0.68 -1.39
N VAL A 49 0.65 0.02 -2.09
CA VAL A 49 0.99 0.38 -3.46
C VAL A 49 1.01 -0.86 -4.35
N ASP A 50 0.33 -0.77 -5.49
CA ASP A 50 0.32 -1.79 -6.52
C ASP A 50 1.61 -1.63 -7.35
N LEU A 51 2.57 -2.51 -7.14
CA LEU A 51 3.87 -2.41 -7.79
C LEU A 51 3.83 -2.75 -9.28
N ARG A 52 2.68 -3.19 -9.79
CA ARG A 52 2.49 -3.38 -11.23
C ARG A 52 2.33 -2.05 -11.98
N LEU A 53 1.99 -0.98 -11.26
CA LEU A 53 1.84 0.33 -11.89
C LEU A 53 3.19 0.93 -12.27
N PRO A 54 3.29 1.56 -13.45
CA PRO A 54 4.55 2.24 -13.83
C PRO A 54 4.97 3.30 -12.84
N ALA A 55 4.02 3.94 -12.15
CA ALA A 55 4.30 5.01 -11.19
C ALA A 55 4.60 4.50 -9.78
N ALA A 56 4.59 3.17 -9.55
CA ALA A 56 4.73 2.63 -8.19
C ALA A 56 6.04 3.00 -7.52
N LEU A 57 7.16 2.83 -8.22
CA LEU A 57 8.46 3.16 -7.65
C LEU A 57 8.62 4.66 -7.43
N ALA A 58 8.04 5.48 -8.31
CA ALA A 58 8.01 6.93 -8.13
C ALA A 58 7.21 7.32 -6.88
N ALA A 59 6.14 6.59 -6.58
CA ALA A 59 5.36 6.83 -5.36
C ALA A 59 6.19 6.56 -4.11
N LEU A 60 6.97 5.47 -4.11
CA LEU A 60 7.87 5.17 -3.00
C LEU A 60 8.96 6.23 -2.84
N ASP A 61 9.52 6.69 -3.96
CA ASP A 61 10.51 7.77 -3.94
C ASP A 61 9.91 9.06 -3.38
N ALA A 62 8.69 9.38 -3.78
CA ALA A 62 7.99 10.58 -3.29
C ALA A 62 7.76 10.51 -1.79
N LEU A 63 7.39 9.34 -1.27
CA LEU A 63 7.18 9.17 0.16
C LEU A 63 8.49 9.29 0.93
N ALA A 64 9.56 8.71 0.43
CA ALA A 64 10.88 8.83 1.05
C ALA A 64 11.34 10.30 1.09
N ALA A 65 11.13 11.03 0.00
CA ALA A 65 11.48 12.45 -0.08
C ALA A 65 10.64 13.31 0.87
N ALA A 66 9.39 12.95 1.09
CA ALA A 66 8.49 13.66 2.00
C ALA A 66 8.79 13.36 3.47
N GLY A 67 9.60 12.34 3.75
CA GLY A 67 9.91 11.92 5.12
C GLY A 67 8.79 11.11 5.74
N ALA A 68 8.68 9.85 5.38
CA ALA A 68 7.66 8.97 5.96
C ALA A 68 7.83 8.88 7.48
N PRO A 69 6.77 9.10 8.26
CA PRO A 69 6.86 8.94 9.71
C PRO A 69 7.19 7.50 10.09
N ALA A 70 7.96 7.35 11.18
CA ALA A 70 8.20 6.05 11.74
C ALA A 70 6.88 5.44 12.22
N GLY A 71 6.42 4.39 11.80
CA GLY A 71 5.15 3.81 12.18
C GLY A 71 4.18 3.65 11.04
N VAL A 72 4.44 4.27 9.90
CA VAL A 72 3.68 3.98 8.68
C VAL A 72 4.19 2.67 8.11
N ARG A 73 3.30 1.71 7.98
CA ARG A 73 3.62 0.44 7.34
C ARG A 73 3.37 0.58 5.84
N ILE A 74 4.35 0.23 5.04
CA ILE A 74 4.29 0.36 3.59
C ILE A 74 4.27 -1.04 2.98
N VAL A 75 3.17 -1.40 2.32
CA VAL A 75 2.98 -2.72 1.73
C VAL A 75 2.83 -2.59 0.22
N GLY A 76 3.70 -3.27 -0.51
CA GLY A 76 3.62 -3.38 -1.96
C GLY A 76 3.28 -4.80 -2.37
N PHE A 77 2.61 -4.96 -3.50
CA PHE A 77 2.33 -6.29 -4.04
C PHE A 77 2.53 -6.32 -5.55
N ILE A 78 2.91 -7.49 -6.05
CA ILE A 78 3.17 -7.70 -7.48
C ILE A 78 3.15 -9.21 -7.75
N ASP A 79 3.24 -9.59 -8.99
CA ASP A 79 3.38 -10.99 -9.37
C ASP A 79 4.67 -11.57 -8.78
N HIS A 80 4.60 -12.78 -8.26
CA HIS A 80 5.71 -13.40 -7.54
C HIS A 80 6.98 -13.61 -8.40
N GLU A 81 6.85 -13.51 -9.72
CA GLU A 81 7.98 -13.67 -10.64
C GLU A 81 8.81 -12.38 -10.81
N ARG A 82 8.30 -11.25 -10.37
CA ARG A 82 8.95 -9.96 -10.55
C ARG A 82 9.84 -9.62 -9.36
N THR A 83 10.83 -10.46 -9.10
CA THR A 83 11.77 -10.27 -8.00
C THR A 83 12.61 -8.99 -8.12
N ASP A 84 12.86 -8.56 -9.37
CA ASP A 84 13.55 -7.30 -9.63
C ASP A 84 12.81 -6.09 -9.05
N VAL A 85 11.49 -6.03 -9.27
CA VAL A 85 10.66 -4.95 -8.74
C VAL A 85 10.50 -5.08 -7.22
N MET A 86 10.36 -6.30 -6.73
CA MET A 86 10.27 -6.54 -5.28
C MET A 86 11.50 -6.02 -4.55
N ASP A 87 12.68 -6.30 -5.07
CA ASP A 87 13.93 -5.85 -4.46
C ASP A 87 14.06 -4.32 -4.54
N ALA A 88 13.68 -3.73 -5.68
CA ALA A 88 13.69 -2.28 -5.83
C ALA A 88 12.74 -1.61 -4.83
N ALA A 89 11.57 -2.17 -4.62
CA ALA A 89 10.59 -1.63 -3.68
C ALA A 89 11.12 -1.68 -2.24
N ARG A 90 11.75 -2.78 -1.87
CA ARG A 90 12.35 -2.90 -0.53
C ARG A 90 13.47 -1.87 -0.33
N ALA A 91 14.29 -1.68 -1.34
CA ALA A 91 15.36 -0.69 -1.29
C ALA A 91 14.84 0.73 -1.13
N LYS A 92 13.61 0.99 -1.58
CA LYS A 92 12.98 2.31 -1.50
C LYS A 92 12.11 2.49 -0.24
N GLY A 93 12.18 1.56 0.70
CA GLY A 93 11.53 1.71 2.00
C GLY A 93 10.22 0.94 2.19
N CYS A 94 9.85 0.08 1.25
CA CYS A 94 8.67 -0.76 1.41
C CYS A 94 8.87 -1.73 2.58
N THR A 95 7.98 -1.68 3.55
CA THR A 95 8.10 -2.51 4.75
C THR A 95 7.90 -4.00 4.44
N ASP A 96 6.87 -4.28 3.65
CA ASP A 96 6.53 -5.63 3.22
C ASP A 96 6.30 -5.63 1.72
N VAL A 97 6.85 -6.60 1.04
CA VAL A 97 6.58 -6.82 -0.39
C VAL A 97 6.03 -8.21 -0.54
N MET A 98 4.85 -8.32 -1.13
CA MET A 98 4.10 -9.57 -1.21
C MET A 98 3.77 -9.93 -2.64
N ALA A 99 3.64 -11.23 -2.90
CA ALA A 99 2.99 -11.70 -4.12
C ALA A 99 1.50 -11.39 -4.05
N LYS A 100 0.85 -11.27 -5.20
CA LYS A 100 -0.57 -10.92 -5.29
C LYS A 100 -1.47 -11.81 -4.42
N GLY A 101 -1.29 -13.13 -4.52
CA GLY A 101 -2.08 -14.06 -3.73
C GLY A 101 -1.84 -13.95 -2.24
N GLN A 102 -0.59 -13.74 -1.87
CA GLN A 102 -0.21 -13.52 -0.48
C GLN A 102 -0.86 -12.26 0.07
N PHE A 103 -0.83 -11.18 -0.70
CA PHE A 103 -1.46 -9.92 -0.30
C PHE A 103 -2.97 -10.10 -0.10
N ALA A 104 -3.64 -10.76 -1.05
CA ALA A 104 -5.08 -10.99 -0.96
C ALA A 104 -5.45 -11.77 0.30
N ASN A 105 -4.64 -12.78 0.65
CA ASN A 105 -4.89 -13.60 1.83
C ASN A 105 -4.54 -12.86 3.13
N ALA A 106 -3.56 -11.98 3.09
CA ALA A 106 -3.13 -11.23 4.28
C ALA A 106 -4.01 -10.02 4.59
N LEU A 107 -4.80 -9.57 3.62
CA LEU A 107 -5.54 -8.31 3.72
C LEU A 107 -6.43 -8.22 4.96
N PRO A 108 -7.26 -9.22 5.31
CA PRO A 108 -8.09 -9.13 6.51
C PRO A 108 -7.26 -8.91 7.77
N LYS A 109 -6.14 -9.62 7.91
CA LYS A 109 -5.25 -9.47 9.06
C LYS A 109 -4.58 -8.12 9.10
N LEU A 110 -4.13 -7.64 7.94
CA LEU A 110 -3.50 -6.34 7.84
C LEU A 110 -4.43 -5.23 8.34
N LEU A 111 -5.68 -5.26 7.89
CA LEU A 111 -6.64 -4.24 8.28
C LEU A 111 -7.09 -4.39 9.73
N ALA A 112 -7.30 -5.61 10.19
CA ALA A 112 -7.68 -5.85 11.58
C ALA A 112 -6.59 -5.37 12.56
N SER A 113 -5.33 -5.46 12.18
CA SER A 113 -4.22 -5.02 13.05
C SER A 113 -4.22 -3.52 13.30
N LEU A 114 -4.90 -2.74 12.46
CA LEU A 114 -4.95 -1.28 12.61
C LEU A 114 -5.93 -0.81 13.69
N THR A 115 -6.82 -1.68 14.11
CA THR A 115 -7.86 -1.36 15.10
C THR A 115 -7.61 -1.99 16.46
N SER A 116 -6.56 -2.77 16.59
CA SER A 116 -6.23 -3.44 17.86
C SER A 116 -5.31 -2.64 18.76
#